data_f837c88671b3c1d78d99a0507bfce886
#
_entry.id   f837c88671b3c1d78d99a0507bfce886
#
_cell.length_a   1.000
_cell.length_b   1.000
_cell.length_c   1.000
_cell.angle_alpha   90.00
_cell.angle_beta   90.00
_cell.angle_gamma   90.00
#
_symmetry.space_group_name_H-M   'P 1'
#
loop_
_entity.id
_entity.type
_entity.pdbx_description
1 polymer ?
#
loop_
_entity_poly.entity_id
_entity_poly.type
_entity_poly.pdbx_seq_one_letter_code
_entity_poly.pdbx_strand_id
1 'polypeptide(L)'
;YYEDERVKSLMKDTSWLNQADGKVLKVVSPLLPSLPVGFQYKVIYMQRDLNEVMVSQQKMLGKYNGTANFNPAVIDAFKKQSERAISWMNAQPHVQHLILNYSDVVAHPEQAVDAILQFINEPMDVQAMLNKVKPDLYRNKLSAV
;
A
#
# COMPACT_ATOMS: atom_id res chain seq x y z
N TYR A 1 11.93 5.09 -7.01
CA TYR A 1 11.37 4.88 -5.68
C TYR A 1 11.30 6.23 -4.97
N TYR A 2 10.09 6.75 -4.83
CA TYR A 2 9.85 8.00 -4.10
C TYR A 2 9.40 7.63 -2.68
N GLU A 3 10.35 7.34 -1.82
CA GLU A 3 10.11 7.09 -0.40
C GLU A 3 10.93 8.11 0.40
N ASP A 4 10.26 8.83 1.27
CA ASP A 4 10.98 9.73 2.19
C ASP A 4 11.77 8.87 3.18
N GLU A 5 13.09 9.03 3.20
CA GLU A 5 13.98 8.22 4.06
C GLU A 5 13.61 8.32 5.54
N ARG A 6 13.01 9.44 5.97
CA ARG A 6 12.57 9.67 7.35
C ARG A 6 11.44 8.70 7.76
N VAL A 7 10.66 8.18 6.80
CA VAL A 7 9.63 7.17 7.06
C VAL A 7 10.21 5.91 7.70
N LYS A 8 11.45 5.55 7.35
CA LYS A 8 12.13 4.38 7.92
C LYS A 8 12.40 4.53 9.42
N SER A 9 12.47 5.77 9.92
CA SER A 9 12.69 6.08 11.34
C SER A 9 11.40 6.43 12.11
N LEU A 10 10.23 6.26 11.54
CA LEU A 10 8.92 6.63 12.11
C LEU A 10 8.70 6.07 13.53
N MET A 11 9.22 4.87 13.82
CA MET A 11 9.17 4.29 15.16
C MET A 11 10.02 5.04 16.22
N LYS A 12 10.97 5.86 15.78
CA LYS A 12 11.94 6.54 16.66
C LYS A 12 11.72 8.05 16.68
N ASP A 13 11.35 8.64 15.55
CA ASP A 13 11.19 10.07 15.39
C ASP A 13 10.04 10.40 14.46
N THR A 14 9.06 11.13 14.98
CA THR A 14 7.88 11.62 14.25
C THR A 14 7.85 13.14 14.14
N SER A 15 8.85 13.85 14.68
CA SER A 15 8.87 15.31 14.75
C SER A 15 8.81 16.03 13.41
N TRP A 16 9.29 15.38 12.36
CA TRP A 16 9.30 15.88 10.99
C TRP A 16 7.94 15.82 10.29
N LEU A 17 6.94 15.09 10.83
CA LEU A 17 5.63 14.90 10.19
C LEU A 17 4.86 16.22 10.00
N ASN A 18 5.10 17.24 10.82
CA ASN A 18 4.55 18.59 10.61
C ASN A 18 4.92 19.17 9.23
N GLN A 19 6.06 18.78 8.66
CA GLN A 19 6.51 19.23 7.34
C GLN A 19 5.82 18.43 6.20
N ALA A 20 5.13 17.36 6.56
CA ALA A 20 4.41 16.50 5.63
C ALA A 20 2.90 16.78 5.57
N ASP A 21 2.43 17.76 6.34
CA ASP A 21 1.02 18.18 6.30
C ASP A 21 0.63 18.61 4.89
N GLY A 22 -0.54 18.18 4.44
CA GLY A 22 -1.03 18.39 3.08
C GLY A 22 -0.26 17.61 1.99
N LYS A 23 0.61 16.67 2.35
CA LYS A 23 1.41 15.87 1.41
C LYS A 23 1.06 14.40 1.47
N VAL A 24 1.39 13.70 0.38
CA VAL A 24 1.28 12.24 0.31
C VAL A 24 2.59 11.60 0.73
N LEU A 25 2.52 10.69 1.71
CA LEU A 25 3.65 9.88 2.16
C LEU A 25 3.42 8.42 1.84
N LYS A 26 4.45 7.76 1.34
CA LYS A 26 4.45 6.30 1.23
C LYS A 26 4.97 5.69 2.52
N VAL A 27 4.11 4.91 3.18
CA VAL A 27 4.42 4.23 4.44
C VAL A 27 4.21 2.73 4.26
N VAL A 28 5.16 1.91 4.67
CA VAL A 28 4.98 0.45 4.68
C VAL A 28 4.07 0.03 5.83
N SER A 29 3.21 -0.93 5.59
CA SER A 29 2.12 -1.31 6.51
C SER A 29 2.56 -1.60 7.97
N PRO A 30 3.75 -2.20 8.25
CA PRO A 30 4.22 -2.38 9.63
C PRO A 30 4.44 -1.09 10.41
N LEU A 31 4.64 0.04 9.72
CA LEU A 31 4.91 1.34 10.35
C LEU A 31 3.64 2.16 10.60
N LEU A 32 2.48 1.74 10.10
CA LEU A 32 1.22 2.46 10.32
C LEU A 32 0.92 2.71 11.83
N PRO A 33 1.11 1.73 12.74
CA PRO A 33 0.88 1.96 14.17
C PRO A 33 1.82 2.97 14.83
N SER A 34 2.88 3.39 14.13
CA SER A 34 3.81 4.42 14.62
C SER A 34 3.39 5.84 14.26
N LEU A 35 2.29 6.01 13.54
CA LEU A 35 1.73 7.33 13.23
C LEU A 35 1.15 7.95 14.51
N PRO A 36 1.58 9.17 14.89
CA PRO A 36 1.11 9.81 16.12
C PRO A 36 -0.33 10.31 16.02
N VAL A 37 -1.03 10.33 17.14
CA VAL A 37 -2.44 10.74 17.24
C VAL A 37 -2.69 12.26 17.04
N GLY A 38 -1.65 13.06 16.93
CA GLY A 38 -1.75 14.52 16.78
C GLY A 38 -2.15 15.01 15.38
N PHE A 39 -2.35 14.10 14.42
CA PHE A 39 -2.70 14.41 13.03
C PHE A 39 -3.96 13.68 12.60
N GLN A 40 -4.62 14.20 11.56
CA GLN A 40 -5.68 13.50 10.85
C GLN A 40 -5.09 12.84 9.60
N TYR A 41 -5.35 11.56 9.40
CA TYR A 41 -4.79 10.82 8.28
C TYR A 41 -5.89 10.33 7.34
N LYS A 42 -5.65 10.47 6.04
CA LYS A 42 -6.36 9.77 4.97
C LYS A 42 -5.44 8.70 4.39
N VAL A 43 -5.68 7.45 4.72
CA VAL A 43 -4.83 6.32 4.32
C VAL A 43 -5.43 5.59 3.13
N ILE A 44 -4.73 5.53 2.01
CA ILE A 44 -5.04 4.63 0.90
C ILE A 44 -4.22 3.37 1.09
N TYR A 45 -4.88 2.28 1.47
CA TYR A 45 -4.24 1.00 1.74
C TYR A 45 -4.33 0.09 0.52
N MET A 46 -3.18 -0.17 -0.10
CA MET A 46 -3.10 -1.03 -1.28
C MET A 46 -2.92 -2.48 -0.85
N GLN A 47 -3.93 -3.31 -1.15
CA GLN A 47 -3.85 -4.76 -1.00
C GLN A 47 -3.38 -5.42 -2.30
N ARG A 48 -2.68 -6.54 -2.17
CA ARG A 48 -2.27 -7.37 -3.29
C ARG A 48 -2.38 -8.83 -2.89
N ASP A 49 -2.61 -9.71 -3.87
CA ASP A 49 -2.55 -11.15 -3.65
C ASP A 49 -1.19 -11.55 -3.07
N LEU A 50 -1.21 -12.29 -1.97
CA LEU A 50 0.00 -12.61 -1.21
C LEU A 50 0.94 -13.54 -1.98
N ASN A 51 0.40 -14.43 -2.82
CA ASN A 51 1.22 -15.31 -3.64
C ASN A 51 1.97 -14.50 -4.70
N GLU A 52 1.31 -13.48 -5.30
CA GLU A 52 1.97 -12.54 -6.22
C GLU A 52 3.07 -11.72 -5.54
N VAL A 53 2.82 -11.29 -4.30
CA VAL A 53 3.82 -10.58 -3.49
C VAL A 53 5.03 -11.48 -3.25
N MET A 54 4.81 -12.75 -2.91
CA MET A 54 5.87 -13.71 -2.67
C MET A 54 6.69 -14.02 -3.92
N VAL A 55 6.03 -14.21 -5.09
CA VAL A 55 6.73 -14.37 -6.38
C VAL A 55 7.59 -13.15 -6.68
N SER A 56 7.04 -11.95 -6.47
CA SER A 56 7.77 -10.70 -6.69
C SER A 56 9.01 -10.59 -5.80
N GLN A 57 8.89 -10.95 -4.52
CA GLN A 57 10.01 -10.93 -3.59
C GLN A 57 11.08 -11.96 -3.93
N GLN A 58 10.68 -13.19 -4.29
CA GLN A 58 11.63 -14.21 -4.70
C GLN A 58 12.43 -13.80 -5.94
N LYS A 59 11.77 -13.18 -6.93
CA LYS A 59 12.43 -12.62 -8.12
C LYS A 59 13.41 -11.52 -7.76
N MET A 60 13.01 -10.61 -6.88
CA MET A 60 13.87 -9.50 -6.43
C MET A 60 15.11 -10.01 -5.70
N LEU A 61 15.00 -11.09 -4.93
CA LEU A 61 16.12 -11.71 -4.20
C LEU A 61 16.95 -12.68 -5.04
N GLY A 62 16.65 -12.86 -6.33
CA GLY A 62 17.32 -13.83 -7.19
C GLY A 62 17.08 -15.30 -6.80
N LYS A 63 16.05 -15.58 -6.01
CA LYS A 63 15.72 -16.92 -5.49
C LYS A 63 14.60 -17.62 -6.26
N TYR A 64 14.04 -16.98 -7.27
CA TYR A 64 12.95 -17.55 -8.06
C TYR A 64 13.52 -18.53 -9.10
N ASN A 65 13.16 -19.81 -8.99
CA ASN A 65 13.59 -20.91 -9.86
C ASN A 65 12.49 -21.41 -10.84
N GLY A 66 11.44 -20.61 -11.06
CA GLY A 66 10.31 -20.96 -11.93
C GLY A 66 9.15 -21.64 -11.19
N THR A 67 9.35 -22.12 -9.97
CA THR A 67 8.30 -22.71 -9.11
C THR A 67 8.00 -21.80 -7.92
N ALA A 68 6.71 -21.55 -7.71
CA ALA A 68 6.23 -20.80 -6.54
C ALA A 68 6.23 -21.73 -5.31
N ASN A 69 7.40 -21.97 -4.74
CA ASN A 69 7.50 -22.76 -3.51
C ASN A 69 7.59 -21.80 -2.32
N PHE A 70 6.44 -21.54 -1.70
CA PHE A 70 6.34 -20.59 -0.59
C PHE A 70 6.29 -21.33 0.73
N ASN A 71 7.03 -20.81 1.71
CA ASN A 71 6.86 -21.26 3.08
C ASN A 71 5.50 -20.76 3.60
N PRO A 72 4.56 -21.67 3.95
CA PRO A 72 3.22 -21.27 4.41
C PRO A 72 3.27 -20.33 5.63
N ALA A 73 4.26 -20.48 6.50
CA ALA A 73 4.44 -19.62 7.66
C ALA A 73 4.74 -18.15 7.27
N VAL A 74 5.43 -17.93 6.16
CA VAL A 74 5.71 -16.58 5.65
C VAL A 74 4.42 -15.95 5.10
N ILE A 75 3.63 -16.71 4.35
CA ILE A 75 2.33 -16.25 3.84
C ILE A 75 1.41 -15.88 5.02
N ASP A 76 1.32 -16.74 6.03
CA ASP A 76 0.52 -16.48 7.22
C ASP A 76 0.98 -15.24 7.99
N ALA A 77 2.29 -15.02 8.09
CA ALA A 77 2.86 -13.82 8.71
C ALA A 77 2.45 -12.54 7.95
N PHE A 78 2.49 -12.53 6.62
CA PHE A 78 2.04 -11.40 5.80
C PHE A 78 0.53 -11.17 5.93
N LYS A 79 -0.27 -12.25 5.96
CA LYS A 79 -1.71 -12.16 6.16
C LYS A 79 -2.03 -11.51 7.51
N LYS A 80 -1.45 -12.02 8.59
CA LYS A 80 -1.60 -11.46 9.94
C LYS A 80 -1.15 -10.01 10.03
N GLN A 81 -0.09 -9.64 9.31
CA GLN A 81 0.38 -8.26 9.26
C GLN A 81 -0.65 -7.35 8.57
N SER A 82 -1.23 -7.77 7.45
CA SER A 82 -2.29 -7.02 6.76
C SER A 82 -3.54 -6.87 7.64
N GLU A 83 -3.97 -7.96 8.29
CA GLU A 83 -5.10 -7.95 9.21
C GLU A 83 -4.88 -6.99 10.39
N ARG A 84 -3.67 -6.99 10.97
CA ARG A 84 -3.29 -6.05 12.04
C ARG A 84 -3.33 -4.60 11.58
N ALA A 85 -2.84 -4.31 10.39
CA ALA A 85 -2.85 -2.95 9.82
C ALA A 85 -4.30 -2.46 9.64
N ILE A 86 -5.18 -3.28 9.06
CA ILE A 86 -6.60 -2.95 8.85
C ILE A 86 -7.30 -2.79 10.21
N SER A 87 -7.09 -3.70 11.14
CA SER A 87 -7.67 -3.62 12.48
C SER A 87 -7.23 -2.34 13.22
N TRP A 88 -5.95 -1.98 13.07
CA TRP A 88 -5.42 -0.74 13.65
C TRP A 88 -6.11 0.49 13.03
N MET A 89 -6.19 0.58 11.69
CA MET A 89 -6.85 1.69 11.02
C MET A 89 -8.31 1.85 11.45
N ASN A 90 -9.05 0.74 11.60
CA ASN A 90 -10.44 0.73 12.06
C ASN A 90 -10.59 1.25 13.51
N ALA A 91 -9.60 1.02 14.35
CA ALA A 91 -9.62 1.38 15.76
C ALA A 91 -9.23 2.84 16.04
N GLN A 92 -8.64 3.56 15.03
CA GLN A 92 -8.14 4.90 15.23
C GLN A 92 -9.13 5.97 14.77
N PRO A 93 -9.66 6.83 15.65
CA PRO A 93 -10.64 7.86 15.27
C PRO A 93 -10.04 8.98 14.41
N HIS A 94 -8.72 9.12 14.39
CA HIS A 94 -7.98 10.10 13.61
C HIS A 94 -7.50 9.55 12.24
N VAL A 95 -7.90 8.32 11.89
CA VAL A 95 -7.55 7.67 10.63
C VAL A 95 -8.82 7.37 9.83
N GLN A 96 -8.95 8.00 8.67
CA GLN A 96 -9.86 7.57 7.62
C GLN A 96 -9.08 6.69 6.66
N HIS A 97 -9.68 5.64 6.11
CA HIS A 97 -8.98 4.78 5.17
C HIS A 97 -9.85 4.31 4.01
N LEU A 98 -9.19 4.11 2.87
CA LEU A 98 -9.73 3.48 1.66
C LEU A 98 -8.85 2.27 1.33
N ILE A 99 -9.46 1.09 1.21
CA ILE A 99 -8.75 -0.12 0.81
C ILE A 99 -8.98 -0.35 -0.68
N LEU A 100 -7.88 -0.51 -1.43
CA LEU A 100 -7.90 -0.79 -2.87
C LEU A 100 -7.10 -2.06 -3.15
N ASN A 101 -7.64 -2.93 -4.02
CA ASN A 101 -6.90 -4.08 -4.53
C ASN A 101 -6.06 -3.67 -5.73
N TYR A 102 -4.80 -4.04 -5.75
CA TYR A 102 -3.87 -3.68 -6.82
C TYR A 102 -4.32 -4.22 -8.18
N SER A 103 -4.85 -5.44 -8.22
CA SER A 103 -5.43 -6.04 -9.44
C SER A 103 -6.56 -5.20 -10.02
N ASP A 104 -7.45 -4.71 -9.14
CA ASP A 104 -8.62 -3.95 -9.55
C ASP A 104 -8.23 -2.56 -10.04
N VAL A 105 -7.25 -1.92 -9.37
CA VAL A 105 -6.68 -0.63 -9.82
C VAL A 105 -6.08 -0.74 -11.22
N VAL A 106 -5.42 -1.86 -11.53
CA VAL A 106 -4.84 -2.07 -12.87
C VAL A 106 -5.89 -2.43 -13.91
N ALA A 107 -6.93 -3.20 -13.53
CA ALA A 107 -7.98 -3.64 -14.44
C ALA A 107 -9.01 -2.52 -14.72
N HIS A 108 -9.31 -1.70 -13.71
CA HIS A 108 -10.35 -0.67 -13.75
C HIS A 108 -9.83 0.66 -13.18
N PRO A 109 -8.84 1.30 -13.83
CA PRO A 109 -8.17 2.47 -13.29
C PRO A 109 -9.10 3.67 -13.08
N GLU A 110 -10.13 3.84 -13.92
CA GLU A 110 -11.12 4.92 -13.76
C GLU A 110 -11.88 4.78 -12.45
N GLN A 111 -12.35 3.57 -12.13
CA GLN A 111 -13.08 3.32 -10.88
C GLN A 111 -12.21 3.56 -9.64
N ALA A 112 -10.94 3.16 -9.72
CA ALA A 112 -9.99 3.39 -8.64
C ALA A 112 -9.72 4.89 -8.45
N VAL A 113 -9.55 5.64 -9.54
CA VAL A 113 -9.35 7.10 -9.51
C VAL A 113 -10.58 7.78 -8.91
N ASP A 114 -11.79 7.43 -9.35
CA ASP A 114 -13.04 7.99 -8.81
C ASP A 114 -13.17 7.74 -7.30
N ALA A 115 -12.87 6.52 -6.84
CA ALA A 115 -12.90 6.20 -5.41
C ALA A 115 -11.87 7.04 -4.61
N ILE A 116 -10.66 7.23 -5.16
CA ILE A 116 -9.62 8.06 -4.54
C ILE A 116 -10.07 9.53 -4.48
N LEU A 117 -10.64 10.08 -5.55
CA LEU A 117 -11.12 11.46 -5.60
C LEU A 117 -12.21 11.72 -4.56
N GLN A 118 -13.20 10.82 -4.47
CA GLN A 118 -14.27 10.91 -3.47
C GLN A 118 -13.71 10.81 -2.04
N PHE A 119 -12.73 9.95 -1.82
CA PHE A 119 -12.11 9.74 -0.51
C PHE A 119 -11.25 10.93 -0.09
N ILE A 120 -10.39 11.43 -0.97
CA ILE A 120 -9.50 12.57 -0.70
C ILE A 120 -10.31 13.86 -0.62
N ASN A 121 -11.34 13.99 -1.47
CA ASN A 121 -12.20 15.19 -1.56
C ASN A 121 -11.42 16.49 -1.79
N GLU A 122 -10.42 16.41 -2.67
CA GLU A 122 -9.59 17.54 -3.10
C GLU A 122 -9.49 17.52 -4.64
N PRO A 123 -9.38 18.66 -5.29
CA PRO A 123 -9.22 18.71 -6.75
C PRO A 123 -7.87 18.09 -7.14
N MET A 124 -7.92 17.12 -8.06
CA MET A 124 -6.73 16.41 -8.56
C MET A 124 -6.82 16.28 -10.09
N ASP A 125 -5.68 16.16 -10.74
CA ASP A 125 -5.59 15.90 -12.17
C ASP A 125 -5.88 14.43 -12.48
N VAL A 126 -7.13 14.15 -12.86
CA VAL A 126 -7.62 12.80 -13.20
C VAL A 126 -6.78 12.15 -14.30
N GLN A 127 -6.45 12.91 -15.36
CA GLN A 127 -5.71 12.36 -16.48
C GLN A 127 -4.26 12.02 -16.09
N ALA A 128 -3.65 12.85 -15.26
CA ALA A 128 -2.33 12.55 -14.71
C ALA A 128 -2.36 11.30 -13.81
N MET A 129 -3.42 11.09 -13.03
CA MET A 129 -3.61 9.90 -12.19
C MET A 129 -3.74 8.65 -13.06
N LEU A 130 -4.62 8.64 -14.07
CA LEU A 130 -4.83 7.52 -14.99
C LEU A 130 -3.53 7.17 -15.73
N ASN A 131 -2.77 8.15 -16.18
CA ASN A 131 -1.50 7.96 -16.89
C ASN A 131 -0.40 7.33 -15.99
N LYS A 132 -0.58 7.31 -14.66
CA LYS A 132 0.35 6.64 -13.74
C LYS A 132 0.06 5.16 -13.55
N VAL A 133 -1.13 4.70 -13.87
CA VAL A 133 -1.46 3.28 -13.86
C VAL A 133 -0.86 2.63 -15.11
N LYS A 134 0.14 1.79 -14.90
CA LYS A 134 0.86 1.10 -15.98
C LYS A 134 0.66 -0.41 -15.87
N PRO A 135 -0.20 -1.01 -16.70
CA PRO A 135 -0.45 -2.46 -16.68
C PRO A 135 0.80 -3.31 -16.87
N ASP A 136 1.79 -2.80 -17.63
CA ASP A 136 3.06 -3.50 -17.89
C ASP A 136 3.90 -3.72 -16.62
N LEU A 137 3.67 -2.94 -15.58
CA LEU A 137 4.32 -3.12 -14.29
C LEU A 137 3.69 -4.24 -13.45
N TYR A 138 2.52 -4.75 -13.83
CA TYR A 138 1.88 -5.90 -13.20
C TYR A 138 2.46 -7.22 -13.74
N ARG A 139 3.71 -7.50 -13.40
CA ARG A 139 4.53 -8.58 -13.99
C ARG A 139 4.31 -9.96 -13.36
N ASN A 140 3.71 -10.05 -12.20
CA ASN A 140 3.60 -11.29 -11.41
C ASN A 140 2.13 -11.68 -11.22
N LYS A 141 1.36 -11.68 -12.31
CA LYS A 141 0.00 -12.21 -12.31
C LYS A 141 0.05 -13.72 -12.07
N LEU A 142 -0.72 -14.20 -11.11
CA LEU A 142 -1.06 -15.62 -11.07
C LEU A 142 -2.12 -15.84 -12.14
N SER A 143 -1.80 -16.65 -13.14
CA SER A 143 -2.82 -17.14 -14.06
C SER A 143 -3.88 -17.85 -13.23
N ALA A 144 -5.15 -17.44 -13.39
CA ALA A 144 -6.26 -18.21 -12.84
C ALA A 144 -6.13 -19.63 -13.43
N VAL A 145 -5.96 -20.63 -12.54
CA VAL A 145 -6.01 -22.05 -12.89
C VAL A 145 -7.47 -22.43 -13.06
#